data_80ceb0765e19b2e0087a7afabb37186a
#
_entry.id   80ceb0765e19b2e0087a7afabb37186a
#
_cell.length_a   1.000
_cell.length_b   1.000
_cell.length_c   1.000
_cell.angle_alpha   90.00
_cell.angle_beta   90.00
_cell.angle_gamma   90.00
#
_symmetry.space_group_name_H-M   'P 1'
#
loop_
_entity.id
_entity.type
_entity.pdbx_description
1 polymer ?
#
loop_
_entity_poly.entity_id
_entity_poly.type
_entity_poly.pdbx_seq_one_letter_code
_entity_poly.pdbx_strand_id
1 'polypeptide(L)'
;MSASREKKARQELNESGYVDPRKAREAEEKAKERRSTRIYTAVIVAFVLLGVVLFASGRIQASNEAKETARIGAESAVTIDGEDFSVNDVAYYYGSIYNTFANNGSSFGFDSSKSAREQQYTEGKTWHDYFLETALTYMGDSVAVAHAAEAAGFDGTEQMDSAEQSNLSMVDLY
;
A
#
# COMPACT_ATOMS: atom_id res chain seq x y z
N MET A 1 -47.47 67.92 -4.45
CA MET A 1 -48.09 66.98 -3.45
C MET A 1 -47.24 67.00 -2.20
N SER A 2 -47.85 67.13 -1.01
CA SER A 2 -47.11 67.29 0.21
C SER A 2 -46.52 65.93 0.71
N ALA A 3 -45.27 65.90 1.07
CA ALA A 3 -44.53 64.74 1.61
C ALA A 3 -45.28 64.02 2.79
N SER A 4 -46.18 64.73 3.47
CA SER A 4 -47.00 64.19 4.54
C SER A 4 -48.11 63.22 3.99
N ARG A 5 -48.66 63.46 2.82
CA ARG A 5 -49.67 62.59 2.19
C ARG A 5 -49.04 61.29 1.69
N GLU A 6 -47.81 61.37 1.19
CA GLU A 6 -47.08 60.19 0.72
C GLU A 6 -46.66 59.26 1.85
N LYS A 7 -46.27 59.82 3.00
CA LYS A 7 -45.97 59.08 4.21
C LYS A 7 -47.20 58.32 4.73
N LYS A 8 -48.37 58.99 4.76
CA LYS A 8 -49.61 58.41 5.20
C LYS A 8 -50.10 57.27 4.28
N ALA A 9 -50.03 57.47 2.98
CA ALA A 9 -50.33 56.43 2.01
C ALA A 9 -49.42 55.17 2.10
N ARG A 10 -48.13 55.36 2.36
CA ARG A 10 -47.19 54.27 2.61
C ARG A 10 -47.45 53.55 3.95
N GLN A 11 -47.91 54.24 4.95
CA GLN A 11 -48.29 53.66 6.25
C GLN A 11 -49.56 52.82 6.15
N GLU A 12 -50.58 53.31 5.42
CA GLU A 12 -51.82 52.58 5.15
C GLU A 12 -51.59 51.32 4.27
N LEU A 13 -50.68 51.39 3.28
CA LEU A 13 -50.26 50.25 2.49
C LEU A 13 -49.54 49.19 3.33
N ASN A 14 -48.69 49.56 4.30
CA ASN A 14 -48.01 48.65 5.22
C ASN A 14 -49.00 47.98 6.19
N GLU A 15 -50.00 48.74 6.69
CA GLU A 15 -51.04 48.23 7.61
C GLU A 15 -52.04 47.29 6.90
N SER A 16 -52.24 47.45 5.60
CA SER A 16 -53.08 46.57 4.79
C SER A 16 -52.44 45.22 4.40
N GLY A 17 -51.20 44.98 4.83
CA GLY A 17 -50.48 43.75 4.48
C GLY A 17 -50.09 43.65 2.97
N TYR A 18 -50.12 44.74 2.25
CA TYR A 18 -49.74 44.78 0.82
C TYR A 18 -48.24 44.50 0.67
N VAL A 19 -47.91 43.33 0.16
CA VAL A 19 -46.54 42.97 -0.23
C VAL A 19 -46.35 43.36 -1.69
N ASP A 20 -45.40 44.28 -1.95
CA ASP A 20 -45.02 44.66 -3.30
C ASP A 20 -44.62 43.41 -4.11
N PRO A 21 -45.29 43.09 -5.22
CA PRO A 21 -45.04 41.90 -6.02
C PRO A 21 -43.58 41.81 -6.50
N ARG A 22 -42.89 42.93 -6.67
CA ARG A 22 -41.47 42.94 -7.05
C ARG A 22 -40.56 42.47 -5.90
N LYS A 23 -40.83 42.97 -4.70
CA LYS A 23 -40.08 42.57 -3.50
C LYS A 23 -40.32 41.11 -3.12
N ALA A 24 -41.57 40.63 -3.33
CA ALA A 24 -41.89 39.23 -3.13
C ALA A 24 -41.12 38.31 -4.10
N ARG A 25 -41.05 38.66 -5.38
CA ARG A 25 -40.25 37.90 -6.39
C ARG A 25 -38.74 37.94 -6.07
N GLU A 26 -38.17 39.08 -5.73
CA GLU A 26 -36.76 39.18 -5.29
C GLU A 26 -36.46 38.36 -4.05
N ALA A 27 -37.37 38.32 -3.08
CA ALA A 27 -37.22 37.49 -1.89
C ALA A 27 -37.27 35.99 -2.22
N GLU A 28 -38.15 35.60 -3.16
CA GLU A 28 -38.23 34.23 -3.64
C GLU A 28 -36.99 33.79 -4.42
N GLU A 29 -36.49 34.64 -5.29
CA GLU A 29 -35.24 34.36 -6.04
C GLU A 29 -34.04 34.24 -5.09
N LYS A 30 -33.88 35.15 -4.14
CA LYS A 30 -32.84 35.07 -3.11
C LYS A 30 -32.99 33.83 -2.22
N ALA A 31 -34.21 33.41 -1.91
CA ALA A 31 -34.45 32.19 -1.15
C ALA A 31 -34.09 30.93 -1.96
N LYS A 32 -34.38 30.90 -3.27
CA LYS A 32 -34.00 29.83 -4.17
C LYS A 32 -32.47 29.77 -4.34
N GLU A 33 -31.81 30.89 -4.54
CA GLU A 33 -30.34 30.99 -4.62
C GLU A 33 -29.66 30.47 -3.33
N ARG A 34 -30.09 30.93 -2.17
CA ARG A 34 -29.57 30.45 -0.87
C ARG A 34 -29.79 28.96 -0.67
N ARG A 35 -30.95 28.43 -1.09
CA ARG A 35 -31.24 27.02 -1.02
C ARG A 35 -30.36 26.20 -1.96
N SER A 36 -30.17 26.64 -3.18
CA SER A 36 -29.28 26.06 -4.16
C SER A 36 -27.84 26.05 -3.66
N THR A 37 -27.32 27.19 -3.19
CA THR A 37 -25.95 27.31 -2.64
C THR A 37 -25.75 26.36 -1.45
N ARG A 38 -26.72 26.25 -0.54
CA ARG A 38 -26.62 25.32 0.59
C ARG A 38 -26.56 23.86 0.15
N ILE A 39 -27.35 23.49 -0.88
CA ILE A 39 -27.32 22.13 -1.43
C ILE A 39 -25.96 21.84 -2.08
N TYR A 40 -25.44 22.75 -2.91
CA TYR A 40 -24.13 22.58 -3.52
C TYR A 40 -23.02 22.48 -2.49
N THR A 41 -23.04 23.32 -1.45
CA THR A 41 -22.05 23.24 -0.36
C THR A 41 -22.15 21.91 0.37
N ALA A 42 -23.34 21.44 0.67
CA ALA A 42 -23.54 20.14 1.34
C ALA A 42 -23.01 18.98 0.49
N VAL A 43 -23.25 19.00 -0.83
CA VAL A 43 -22.77 17.98 -1.75
C VAL A 43 -21.25 17.99 -1.80
N ILE A 44 -20.61 19.16 -1.93
CA ILE A 44 -19.13 19.28 -1.93
C ILE A 44 -18.55 18.73 -0.64
N VAL A 45 -19.08 19.11 0.51
CA VAL A 45 -18.62 18.62 1.81
C VAL A 45 -18.77 17.09 1.91
N ALA A 46 -19.88 16.54 1.43
CA ALA A 46 -20.07 15.09 1.41
C ALA A 46 -19.03 14.37 0.55
N PHE A 47 -18.70 14.90 -0.64
CA PHE A 47 -17.64 14.34 -1.51
C PHE A 47 -16.26 14.41 -0.87
N VAL A 48 -15.92 15.52 -0.21
CA VAL A 48 -14.64 15.66 0.50
C VAL A 48 -14.54 14.66 1.64
N LEU A 49 -15.59 14.51 2.45
CA LEU A 49 -15.61 13.52 3.53
C LEU A 49 -15.49 12.09 3.01
N LEU A 50 -16.19 11.76 1.93
CA LEU A 50 -16.08 10.44 1.29
C LEU A 50 -14.64 10.19 0.80
N GLY A 51 -14.02 11.17 0.16
CA GLY A 51 -12.62 11.08 -0.27
C GLY A 51 -11.65 10.84 0.89
N VAL A 52 -11.83 11.54 2.01
CA VAL A 52 -11.01 11.35 3.23
C VAL A 52 -11.19 9.94 3.80
N VAL A 53 -12.44 9.44 3.87
CA VAL A 53 -12.72 8.08 4.37
C VAL A 53 -12.10 7.02 3.48
N LEU A 54 -12.22 7.13 2.16
CA LEU A 54 -11.62 6.19 1.21
C LEU A 54 -10.09 6.19 1.29
N PHE A 55 -9.48 7.37 1.39
CA PHE A 55 -8.04 7.50 1.54
C PHE A 55 -7.52 6.90 2.86
N ALA A 56 -8.21 7.18 3.96
CA ALA A 56 -7.84 6.64 5.27
C ALA A 56 -8.00 5.12 5.32
N SER A 57 -9.09 4.56 4.78
CA SER A 57 -9.32 3.11 4.74
C SER A 57 -8.26 2.38 3.92
N GLY A 58 -7.86 2.93 2.76
CA GLY A 58 -6.79 2.36 1.94
C GLY A 58 -5.43 2.33 2.68
N ARG A 59 -5.10 3.38 3.44
CA ARG A 59 -3.88 3.43 4.26
C ARG A 59 -3.89 2.41 5.41
N ILE A 60 -5.02 2.26 6.08
CA ILE A 60 -5.18 1.28 7.17
C ILE A 60 -5.05 -0.14 6.64
N GLN A 61 -5.67 -0.45 5.51
CA GLN A 61 -5.59 -1.77 4.88
C GLN A 61 -4.16 -2.12 4.47
N ALA A 62 -3.46 -1.21 3.78
CA ALA A 62 -2.06 -1.42 3.39
C ALA A 62 -1.13 -1.63 4.61
N SER A 63 -1.36 -0.90 5.72
CA SER A 63 -0.60 -1.09 6.96
C SER A 63 -0.86 -2.44 7.62
N ASN A 64 -2.10 -2.94 7.59
CA ASN A 64 -2.45 -4.24 8.15
C ASN A 64 -1.89 -5.39 7.30
N GLU A 65 -1.96 -5.28 5.97
CA GLU A 65 -1.34 -6.24 5.05
C GLU A 65 0.18 -6.32 5.24
N ALA A 66 0.85 -5.18 5.41
CA ALA A 66 2.29 -5.14 5.67
C ALA A 66 2.66 -5.81 7.00
N LYS A 67 1.87 -5.58 8.07
CA LYS A 67 2.08 -6.22 9.37
C LYS A 67 1.87 -7.74 9.31
N GLU A 68 0.83 -8.18 8.62
CA GLU A 68 0.53 -9.59 8.46
C GLU A 68 1.60 -10.29 7.62
N THR A 69 2.06 -9.67 6.53
CA THR A 69 3.18 -10.17 5.73
C THR A 69 4.46 -10.28 6.55
N ALA A 70 4.77 -9.27 7.38
CA ALA A 70 5.93 -9.30 8.27
C ALA A 70 5.80 -10.41 9.33
N ARG A 71 4.62 -10.62 9.90
CA ARG A 71 4.35 -11.69 10.87
C ARG A 71 4.56 -13.07 10.24
N ILE A 72 3.95 -13.32 9.08
CA ILE A 72 4.08 -14.61 8.36
C ILE A 72 5.55 -14.82 7.96
N GLY A 73 6.21 -13.78 7.48
CA GLY A 73 7.61 -13.85 7.07
C GLY A 73 8.57 -14.23 8.19
N ALA A 74 8.23 -13.92 9.44
CA ALA A 74 9.03 -14.24 10.62
C ALA A 74 8.72 -15.62 11.22
N GLU A 75 7.70 -16.34 10.73
CA GLU A 75 7.39 -17.70 11.22
C GLU A 75 8.51 -18.68 10.82
N SER A 76 8.83 -19.63 11.69
CA SER A 76 9.75 -20.73 11.36
C SER A 76 9.16 -21.57 10.22
N ALA A 77 9.92 -21.73 9.16
CA ALA A 77 9.53 -22.48 7.97
C ALA A 77 10.22 -23.85 7.89
N VAL A 78 11.47 -23.93 8.31
CA VAL A 78 12.30 -25.15 8.23
C VAL A 78 13.40 -25.10 9.28
N THR A 79 13.75 -26.27 9.82
CA THR A 79 14.92 -26.45 10.68
C THR A 79 15.96 -27.28 9.93
N ILE A 80 17.19 -26.78 9.83
CA ILE A 80 18.31 -27.42 9.14
C ILE A 80 19.46 -27.53 10.13
N ASP A 81 19.89 -28.74 10.43
CA ASP A 81 20.99 -29.05 11.36
C ASP A 81 20.87 -28.35 12.74
N GLY A 82 19.64 -28.21 13.22
CA GLY A 82 19.32 -27.59 14.50
C GLY A 82 19.11 -26.09 14.48
N GLU A 83 19.31 -25.43 13.34
CA GLU A 83 19.02 -24.01 13.14
C GLU A 83 17.65 -23.80 12.50
N ASP A 84 16.88 -22.86 13.06
CA ASP A 84 15.55 -22.51 12.57
C ASP A 84 15.63 -21.35 11.56
N PHE A 85 15.04 -21.57 10.40
CA PHE A 85 14.93 -20.58 9.34
C PHE A 85 13.49 -20.11 9.17
N SER A 86 13.32 -18.81 9.03
CA SER A 86 12.02 -18.20 8.80
C SER A 86 11.54 -18.36 7.35
N VAL A 87 10.26 -18.04 7.12
CA VAL A 87 9.70 -17.95 5.77
C VAL A 87 10.48 -16.94 4.91
N ASN A 88 10.94 -15.83 5.50
CA ASN A 88 11.73 -14.82 4.78
C ASN A 88 13.09 -15.37 4.33
N ASP A 89 13.74 -16.18 5.17
CA ASP A 89 15.03 -16.78 4.81
C ASP A 89 14.87 -17.72 3.63
N VAL A 90 13.88 -18.61 3.69
CA VAL A 90 13.56 -19.50 2.54
C VAL A 90 13.20 -18.70 1.30
N ALA A 91 12.40 -17.65 1.44
CA ALA A 91 12.00 -16.78 0.32
C ALA A 91 13.20 -16.04 -0.29
N TYR A 92 14.19 -15.63 0.50
CA TYR A 92 15.42 -15.01 0.02
C TYR A 92 16.22 -15.96 -0.89
N TYR A 93 16.49 -17.18 -0.42
CA TYR A 93 17.22 -18.18 -1.22
C TYR A 93 16.43 -18.58 -2.46
N TYR A 94 15.13 -18.84 -2.31
CA TYR A 94 14.24 -19.14 -3.43
C TYR A 94 14.25 -18.01 -4.48
N GLY A 95 14.11 -16.77 -4.05
CA GLY A 95 14.10 -15.60 -4.92
C GLY A 95 15.42 -15.40 -5.67
N SER A 96 16.55 -15.66 -5.02
CA SER A 96 17.87 -15.60 -5.63
C SER A 96 18.00 -16.61 -6.79
N ILE A 97 17.59 -17.85 -6.56
CA ILE A 97 17.62 -18.90 -7.59
C ILE A 97 16.61 -18.58 -8.70
N TYR A 98 15.38 -18.23 -8.36
CA TYR A 98 14.36 -17.83 -9.32
C TYR A 98 14.85 -16.72 -10.25
N ASN A 99 15.47 -15.65 -9.69
CA ASN A 99 15.97 -14.52 -10.47
C ASN A 99 17.10 -14.94 -11.44
N THR A 100 17.95 -15.88 -11.06
CA THR A 100 18.97 -16.42 -11.94
C THR A 100 18.34 -17.06 -13.17
N PHE A 101 17.29 -17.84 -13.00
CA PHE A 101 16.57 -18.47 -14.10
C PHE A 101 15.64 -17.51 -14.83
N ALA A 102 15.01 -16.54 -14.13
CA ALA A 102 14.16 -15.55 -14.77
C ALA A 102 14.94 -14.69 -15.79
N ASN A 103 16.20 -14.37 -15.48
CA ASN A 103 17.07 -13.59 -16.36
C ASN A 103 17.67 -14.39 -17.53
N ASN A 104 17.77 -15.72 -17.39
CA ASN A 104 18.40 -16.61 -18.38
C ASN A 104 17.50 -17.75 -18.86
N GLY A 105 16.23 -17.74 -18.47
CA GLY A 105 15.32 -18.88 -18.45
C GLY A 105 15.02 -19.49 -19.81
N SER A 106 15.03 -18.69 -20.88
CA SER A 106 14.80 -19.22 -22.23
C SER A 106 15.80 -20.29 -22.65
N SER A 107 17.03 -20.25 -22.09
CA SER A 107 18.08 -21.24 -22.33
C SER A 107 17.85 -22.55 -21.56
N PHE A 108 17.03 -22.51 -20.51
CA PHE A 108 16.78 -23.66 -19.62
C PHE A 108 15.35 -24.20 -19.70
N GLY A 109 14.50 -23.61 -20.56
CA GLY A 109 13.11 -24.01 -20.70
C GLY A 109 12.17 -23.44 -19.63
N PHE A 110 12.62 -22.47 -18.85
CA PHE A 110 11.80 -21.72 -17.89
C PHE A 110 11.24 -20.45 -18.52
N ASP A 111 9.94 -20.22 -18.39
CA ASP A 111 9.23 -19.03 -18.87
C ASP A 111 8.83 -18.14 -17.67
N SER A 112 9.58 -17.08 -17.41
CA SER A 112 9.35 -16.16 -16.28
C SER A 112 8.03 -15.37 -16.38
N SER A 113 7.34 -15.40 -17.54
CA SER A 113 6.01 -14.82 -17.71
C SER A 113 4.88 -15.68 -17.14
N LYS A 114 5.15 -16.93 -16.79
CA LYS A 114 4.21 -17.89 -16.24
C LYS A 114 4.59 -18.29 -14.82
N SER A 115 3.61 -18.77 -14.06
CA SER A 115 3.84 -19.31 -12.72
C SER A 115 4.79 -20.52 -12.77
N ALA A 116 5.84 -20.52 -11.93
CA ALA A 116 6.75 -21.65 -11.79
C ALA A 116 6.05 -22.93 -11.33
N ARG A 117 4.91 -22.81 -10.63
CA ARG A 117 4.07 -23.94 -10.18
C ARG A 117 3.33 -24.64 -11.33
N GLU A 118 3.10 -23.93 -12.43
CA GLU A 118 2.37 -24.43 -13.60
C GLU A 118 3.29 -24.99 -14.70
N GLN A 119 4.60 -24.80 -14.54
CA GLN A 119 5.59 -25.24 -15.51
C GLN A 119 6.29 -26.50 -15.03
N GLN A 120 6.28 -27.52 -15.87
CA GLN A 120 6.98 -28.77 -15.59
C GLN A 120 8.48 -28.61 -15.81
N TYR A 121 9.27 -28.98 -14.80
CA TYR A 121 10.74 -29.04 -14.89
C TYR A 121 11.19 -30.40 -15.38
N THR A 122 10.69 -31.48 -14.77
CA THR A 122 10.90 -32.85 -15.15
C THR A 122 9.67 -33.68 -14.79
N GLU A 123 9.63 -34.98 -15.11
CA GLU A 123 8.50 -35.81 -14.77
C GLU A 123 8.21 -35.79 -13.26
N GLY A 124 6.99 -35.38 -12.90
CA GLY A 124 6.52 -35.26 -11.52
C GLY A 124 7.03 -34.10 -10.73
N LYS A 125 7.82 -33.16 -11.30
CA LYS A 125 8.31 -31.96 -10.62
C LYS A 125 8.07 -30.70 -11.44
N THR A 126 7.66 -29.63 -10.75
CA THR A 126 7.55 -28.29 -11.35
C THR A 126 8.84 -27.50 -11.19
N TRP A 127 8.94 -26.37 -11.89
CA TRP A 127 10.02 -25.42 -11.68
C TRP A 127 10.01 -24.84 -10.25
N HIS A 128 8.83 -24.71 -9.64
CA HIS A 128 8.72 -24.30 -8.25
C HIS A 128 9.38 -25.31 -7.31
N ASP A 129 9.14 -26.60 -7.51
CA ASP A 129 9.73 -27.65 -6.69
C ASP A 129 11.26 -27.67 -6.85
N TYR A 130 11.76 -27.51 -8.06
CA TYR A 130 13.19 -27.40 -8.33
C TYR A 130 13.83 -26.21 -7.60
N PHE A 131 13.20 -25.02 -7.68
CA PHE A 131 13.73 -23.82 -7.00
C PHE A 131 13.73 -23.98 -5.48
N LEU A 132 12.66 -24.56 -4.93
CA LEU A 132 12.57 -24.78 -3.50
C LEU A 132 13.61 -25.80 -3.00
N GLU A 133 13.75 -26.95 -3.66
CA GLU A 133 14.75 -27.96 -3.33
C GLU A 133 16.18 -27.37 -3.42
N THR A 134 16.46 -26.61 -4.45
CA THR A 134 17.76 -25.95 -4.63
C THR A 134 18.02 -24.93 -3.54
N ALA A 135 16.99 -24.14 -3.15
CA ALA A 135 17.11 -23.18 -2.05
C ALA A 135 17.43 -23.86 -0.74
N LEU A 136 16.70 -24.94 -0.40
CA LEU A 136 16.96 -25.71 0.82
C LEU A 136 18.35 -26.37 0.83
N THR A 137 18.82 -26.82 -0.33
CA THR A 137 20.19 -27.34 -0.46
C THR A 137 21.23 -26.27 -0.16
N TYR A 138 21.11 -25.09 -0.76
CA TYR A 138 22.02 -23.98 -0.50
C TYR A 138 22.01 -23.48 0.95
N MET A 139 20.83 -23.51 1.58
CA MET A 139 20.72 -23.22 3.01
C MET A 139 21.48 -24.25 3.84
N GLY A 140 21.31 -25.55 3.55
CA GLY A 140 22.03 -26.63 4.24
C GLY A 140 23.55 -26.53 4.05
N ASP A 141 24.01 -26.25 2.82
CA ASP A 141 25.43 -26.06 2.51
C ASP A 141 25.97 -24.83 3.30
N SER A 142 25.22 -23.76 3.41
CA SER A 142 25.61 -22.57 4.18
C SER A 142 25.77 -22.87 5.65
N VAL A 143 24.85 -23.61 6.25
CA VAL A 143 24.91 -24.06 7.66
C VAL A 143 26.13 -24.96 7.88
N ALA A 144 26.32 -25.93 7.00
CA ALA A 144 27.47 -26.85 7.10
C ALA A 144 28.81 -26.10 7.01
N VAL A 145 28.92 -25.12 6.13
CA VAL A 145 30.11 -24.27 6.03
C VAL A 145 30.31 -23.42 7.29
N ALA A 146 29.24 -22.84 7.83
CA ALA A 146 29.31 -22.06 9.06
C ALA A 146 29.80 -22.90 10.24
N HIS A 147 29.21 -24.08 10.45
CA HIS A 147 29.64 -25.02 11.51
C HIS A 147 31.10 -25.49 11.32
N ALA A 148 31.51 -25.75 10.09
CA ALA A 148 32.91 -26.14 9.82
C ALA A 148 33.88 -24.98 10.09
N ALA A 149 33.49 -23.74 9.78
CA ALA A 149 34.29 -22.56 10.07
C ALA A 149 34.42 -22.32 11.58
N GLU A 150 33.33 -22.42 12.33
CA GLU A 150 33.34 -22.33 13.80
C GLU A 150 34.23 -23.43 14.44
N ALA A 151 34.09 -24.66 13.97
CA ALA A 151 34.90 -25.77 14.45
C ALA A 151 36.39 -25.59 14.15
N ALA A 152 36.73 -24.88 13.08
CA ALA A 152 38.08 -24.49 12.72
C ALA A 152 38.63 -23.26 13.49
N GLY A 153 37.76 -22.63 14.33
CA GLY A 153 38.10 -21.43 15.09
C GLY A 153 38.10 -20.16 14.23
N PHE A 154 37.41 -20.18 13.11
CA PHE A 154 37.24 -19.00 12.26
C PHE A 154 36.25 -18.04 12.92
N ASP A 155 36.73 -16.84 13.23
CA ASP A 155 35.89 -15.73 13.66
C ASP A 155 35.76 -14.74 12.50
N GLY A 156 34.62 -14.78 11.83
CA GLY A 156 34.32 -13.93 10.68
C GLY A 156 33.91 -12.50 11.03
N THR A 157 33.92 -12.12 12.31
CA THR A 157 33.36 -10.86 12.80
C THR A 157 33.97 -9.64 12.11
N GLU A 158 35.31 -9.59 12.00
CA GLU A 158 35.99 -8.44 11.35
C GLU A 158 35.66 -8.31 9.86
N GLN A 159 35.54 -9.44 9.15
CA GLN A 159 35.18 -9.44 7.73
C GLN A 159 33.72 -9.08 7.51
N MET A 160 32.83 -9.53 8.41
CA MET A 160 31.40 -9.19 8.38
C MET A 160 31.20 -7.70 8.67
N ASP A 161 31.85 -7.15 9.71
CA ASP A 161 31.77 -5.73 10.05
C ASP A 161 32.26 -4.85 8.91
N SER A 162 33.35 -5.23 8.22
CA SER A 162 33.87 -4.49 7.08
C SER A 162 32.96 -4.57 5.85
N ALA A 163 32.30 -5.70 5.61
CA ALA A 163 31.35 -5.88 4.52
C ALA A 163 30.06 -5.12 4.78
N GLU A 164 29.58 -5.12 6.02
CA GLU A 164 28.42 -4.35 6.45
C GLU A 164 28.67 -2.84 6.30
N GLN A 165 29.81 -2.32 6.76
CA GLN A 165 30.20 -0.93 6.56
C GLN A 165 30.30 -0.54 5.10
N SER A 166 30.82 -1.43 4.23
CA SER A 166 30.89 -1.20 2.79
C SER A 166 29.51 -1.14 2.17
N ASN A 167 28.58 -2.00 2.58
CA ASN A 167 27.21 -2.03 2.09
C ASN A 167 26.42 -0.80 2.56
N LEU A 168 26.58 -0.39 3.82
CA LEU A 168 25.94 0.82 4.36
C LEU A 168 26.45 2.07 3.63
N SER A 169 27.75 2.16 3.35
CA SER A 169 28.33 3.29 2.61
C SER A 169 27.84 3.37 1.16
N MET A 170 27.46 2.26 0.54
CA MET A 170 26.83 2.25 -0.79
C MET A 170 25.37 2.69 -0.76
N VAL A 171 24.64 2.39 0.32
CA VAL A 171 23.22 2.82 0.48
C VAL A 171 23.12 4.33 0.70
N ASP A 172 24.09 4.94 1.41
CA ASP A 172 24.14 6.38 1.65
C ASP A 172 24.51 7.22 0.40
N LEU A 173 24.89 6.56 -0.70
CA LEU A 173 25.25 7.21 -1.98
C LEU A 173 24.07 7.33 -2.97
N TYR A 174 22.89 6.81 -2.64
CA TYR A 174 21.67 6.84 -3.46
C TYR A 174 20.51 7.50 -2.70
#